data_9d7c4ea1187fd2216f2ae3b87c7e1318
#
_entry.id   9d7c4ea1187fd2216f2ae3b87c7e1318
#
_cell.length_a   1.000
_cell.length_b   1.000
_cell.length_c   1.000
_cell.angle_alpha   90.00
_cell.angle_beta   90.00
_cell.angle_gamma   90.00
#
_symmetry.space_group_name_H-M   'P 1'
#
loop_
_entity.id
_entity.type
_entity.pdbx_description
1 polymer ?
#
loop_
_entity_poly.entity_id
_entity_poly.type
_entity_poly.pdbx_seq_one_letter_code
_entity_poly.pdbx_strand_id
1 'polypeptide(L)'
;MRLWLAALLAVITTTLAHAEDYYLDAPVVTAKLYSREAELVREAKVTVHKQGMHRIIVSPLLSDNIANVSLSINGARLTGQGMRPLPTQDASEPLVHQADEAEQALTITRQSIEDNRDMSRALIQRLQGHGSSVSEVQRQLDTLARLREDLLKTEREQQDELKQLQEQLAWQNKGRDSRQYAGVFDIYSDRIGEVTLTLRERTDKAYWQPYSEFSLNTETNDLDIRAYAQVVQQSGLDWDNVEVSLSFAPPDYQDTPQLQSTSVAVADRTVATVLGENNAPFGIGASGGKNSPNLISAEDPEKGDNANDIVVSGVDFNVKIPGRHKLASSRDRYQLTYWQNRSRAKLYSAAYAWVGSKALLVAEWQQPDGYGYYPGHTNFFRDGNRIGQLRLDRIMRESSRQIMSFGEDPHIEVQYNIPPGYNIGNGLILKDRMEKRQTVSLHNLGKTARDVRLYARLPLATQTDVTVEPKFNPKPDQENVENVRGIVLWEKTLNAGDTLRIENSYDVRYPEGKRLVGIE
;
A
#
# COMPACT_ATOMS: atom_id res chain seq x y z
N MET A 1 -49.96 38.84 77.60
CA MET A 1 -49.87 37.45 77.15
C MET A 1 -49.75 37.42 75.63
N ARG A 2 -48.54 37.46 75.15
CA ARG A 2 -48.23 37.36 73.66
C ARG A 2 -47.10 36.38 73.47
N LEU A 3 -47.44 35.23 72.92
CA LEU A 3 -46.47 34.19 72.48
C LEU A 3 -45.74 34.67 71.24
N TRP A 4 -44.45 34.66 71.29
CA TRP A 4 -43.59 34.81 70.10
C TRP A 4 -43.17 33.39 69.62
N LEU A 5 -43.61 33.00 68.43
CA LEU A 5 -43.13 31.83 67.70
C LEU A 5 -41.90 32.28 66.93
N ALA A 6 -40.72 31.81 67.31
CA ALA A 6 -39.52 31.95 66.52
C ALA A 6 -39.45 30.79 65.46
N ALA A 7 -39.70 31.15 64.22
CA ALA A 7 -39.50 30.19 63.08
C ALA A 7 -38.01 30.18 62.73
N LEU A 8 -37.32 29.10 63.03
CA LEU A 8 -35.95 28.83 62.65
C LEU A 8 -35.94 28.41 61.15
N LEU A 9 -35.60 29.33 60.24
CA LEU A 9 -35.40 29.03 58.83
C LEU A 9 -34.00 28.41 58.67
N ALA A 10 -33.94 27.09 58.59
CA ALA A 10 -32.74 26.36 58.21
C ALA A 10 -32.53 26.53 56.73
N VAL A 11 -31.62 27.44 56.34
CA VAL A 11 -31.10 27.54 54.97
C VAL A 11 -30.23 26.33 54.73
N ILE A 12 -30.78 25.30 54.09
CA ILE A 12 -29.98 24.21 53.52
C ILE A 12 -29.25 24.78 52.30
N THR A 13 -28.03 25.23 52.47
CA THR A 13 -27.11 25.50 51.38
C THR A 13 -26.71 24.15 50.82
N THR A 14 -27.43 23.68 49.79
CA THR A 14 -26.94 22.62 48.92
C THR A 14 -25.72 23.16 48.20
N THR A 15 -24.54 22.91 48.73
CA THR A 15 -23.31 23.02 47.96
C THR A 15 -23.45 22.07 46.80
N LEU A 16 -23.79 22.58 45.61
CA LEU A 16 -23.62 21.88 44.36
C LEU A 16 -22.14 21.47 44.33
N ALA A 17 -21.87 20.21 44.61
CA ALA A 17 -20.55 19.63 44.43
C ALA A 17 -20.19 19.84 42.95
N HIS A 18 -19.40 20.86 42.67
CA HIS A 18 -18.83 21.04 41.34
C HIS A 18 -17.94 19.85 41.10
N ALA A 19 -18.30 19.06 40.08
CA ALA A 19 -17.42 18.01 39.56
C ALA A 19 -16.09 18.68 39.16
N GLU A 20 -15.00 18.14 39.67
CA GLU A 20 -13.66 18.63 39.31
C GLU A 20 -13.34 18.20 37.89
N ASP A 21 -13.00 19.15 37.03
CA ASP A 21 -12.66 18.90 35.60
C ASP A 21 -11.16 18.61 35.48
N TYR A 22 -10.82 17.45 34.91
CA TYR A 22 -9.45 17.03 34.61
C TYR A 22 -9.24 17.03 33.08
N TYR A 23 -8.28 17.81 32.63
CA TYR A 23 -7.88 17.87 31.22
C TYR A 23 -6.68 16.97 31.00
N LEU A 24 -6.81 15.96 30.13
CA LEU A 24 -5.78 14.97 29.93
C LEU A 24 -5.37 14.91 28.47
N ASP A 25 -4.08 14.82 28.26
CA ASP A 25 -3.48 14.34 27.03
C ASP A 25 -3.28 12.82 27.17
N ALA A 26 -3.90 12.05 26.29
CA ALA A 26 -3.79 10.62 26.28
C ALA A 26 -2.99 10.18 25.04
N PRO A 27 -1.67 9.92 25.18
CA PRO A 27 -0.83 9.49 24.08
C PRO A 27 -1.26 8.11 23.56
N VAL A 28 -0.97 7.86 22.28
CA VAL A 28 -1.16 6.55 21.66
C VAL A 28 -0.08 5.60 22.18
N VAL A 29 -0.48 4.47 22.73
CA VAL A 29 0.45 3.43 23.25
C VAL A 29 0.54 2.22 22.33
N THR A 30 -0.58 1.86 21.65
CA THR A 30 -0.59 0.80 20.64
C THR A 30 -1.42 1.24 19.44
N ALA A 31 -0.98 0.80 18.25
CA ALA A 31 -1.68 0.99 17.00
C ALA A 31 -1.82 -0.35 16.27
N LYS A 32 -3.06 -0.78 16.02
CA LYS A 32 -3.36 -1.92 15.15
C LYS A 32 -3.82 -1.38 13.81
N LEU A 33 -3.02 -1.61 12.78
CA LEU A 33 -3.26 -1.11 11.44
C LEU A 33 -3.96 -2.15 10.59
N TYR A 34 -5.00 -1.74 9.89
CA TYR A 34 -5.73 -2.49 8.88
C TYR A 34 -5.47 -1.89 7.49
N SER A 35 -6.00 -2.50 6.45
CA SER A 35 -5.81 -2.03 5.07
C SER A 35 -6.48 -0.68 4.75
N ARG A 36 -7.45 -0.24 5.56
CA ARG A 36 -8.23 0.99 5.34
C ARG A 36 -8.43 1.84 6.59
N GLU A 37 -8.09 1.33 7.76
CA GLU A 37 -8.27 2.03 9.03
C GLU A 37 -7.25 1.56 10.06
N ALA A 38 -7.23 2.21 11.22
CA ALA A 38 -6.47 1.81 12.39
C ALA A 38 -7.33 1.80 13.64
N GLU A 39 -7.06 0.86 14.54
CA GLU A 39 -7.51 0.90 15.93
C GLU A 39 -6.34 1.37 16.79
N LEU A 40 -6.55 2.45 17.52
CA LEU A 40 -5.56 3.07 18.40
C LEU A 40 -5.97 2.89 19.85
N VAL A 41 -5.02 2.51 20.68
CA VAL A 41 -5.18 2.49 22.13
C VAL A 41 -4.39 3.64 22.71
N ARG A 42 -5.07 4.49 23.48
CA ARG A 42 -4.51 5.64 24.16
C ARG A 42 -4.66 5.45 25.67
N GLU A 43 -3.67 5.84 26.42
CA GLU A 43 -3.69 5.71 27.88
C GLU A 43 -3.39 7.04 28.54
N ALA A 44 -4.13 7.33 29.59
CA ALA A 44 -3.89 8.46 30.46
C ALA A 44 -4.09 8.07 31.92
N LYS A 45 -3.39 8.76 32.83
CA LYS A 45 -3.52 8.58 34.26
C LYS A 45 -3.85 9.91 34.89
N VAL A 46 -4.77 9.88 35.83
CA VAL A 46 -5.17 11.04 36.63
C VAL A 46 -5.25 10.68 38.11
N THR A 47 -4.76 11.56 38.97
CA THR A 47 -4.94 11.40 40.43
C THR A 47 -6.19 12.15 40.86
N VAL A 48 -7.16 11.41 41.34
CA VAL A 48 -8.39 11.96 41.89
C VAL A 48 -8.17 12.29 43.38
N HIS A 49 -8.42 13.54 43.76
CA HIS A 49 -8.14 14.04 45.08
C HIS A 49 -9.34 14.02 46.05
N LYS A 50 -10.54 13.71 45.55
CA LYS A 50 -11.78 13.65 46.33
C LYS A 50 -12.60 12.45 45.88
N GLN A 51 -13.42 11.91 46.76
CA GLN A 51 -14.47 10.95 46.41
C GLN A 51 -15.64 11.68 45.75
N GLY A 52 -16.32 11.03 44.80
CA GLY A 52 -17.51 11.58 44.15
C GLY A 52 -17.42 11.65 42.64
N MET A 53 -18.21 12.56 42.07
CA MET A 53 -18.29 12.78 40.62
C MET A 53 -17.15 13.67 40.15
N HIS A 54 -16.53 13.24 39.07
CA HIS A 54 -15.47 13.98 38.40
C HIS A 54 -15.73 13.93 36.87
N ARG A 55 -15.20 14.93 36.18
CA ARG A 55 -15.26 15.01 34.72
C ARG A 55 -13.86 14.94 34.15
N ILE A 56 -13.64 14.00 33.23
CA ILE A 56 -12.38 13.87 32.51
C ILE A 56 -12.61 14.31 31.08
N ILE A 57 -11.74 15.19 30.61
CA ILE A 57 -11.77 15.74 29.25
C ILE A 57 -10.48 15.31 28.55
N VAL A 58 -10.63 14.50 27.51
CA VAL A 58 -9.50 14.03 26.68
C VAL A 58 -9.55 14.71 25.32
N SER A 59 -8.46 15.31 24.90
CA SER A 59 -8.40 16.11 23.67
C SER A 59 -7.11 15.85 22.89
N PRO A 60 -7.19 15.79 21.54
CA PRO A 60 -8.40 15.63 20.73
C PRO A 60 -8.87 14.18 20.68
N LEU A 61 -10.13 13.92 20.33
CA LEU A 61 -10.60 12.62 19.86
C LEU A 61 -10.30 12.43 18.38
N LEU A 62 -10.10 11.18 17.96
CA LEU A 62 -9.83 10.83 16.56
C LEU A 62 -11.09 10.63 15.73
N SER A 63 -12.21 10.33 16.39
CA SER A 63 -13.50 10.14 15.78
C SER A 63 -14.44 11.30 16.06
N ASP A 64 -15.28 11.64 15.11
CA ASP A 64 -16.40 12.57 15.25
C ASP A 64 -17.68 11.88 15.76
N ASN A 65 -17.61 10.59 16.09
CA ASN A 65 -18.70 9.80 16.63
C ASN A 65 -18.26 9.07 17.91
N ILE A 66 -18.93 9.37 19.03
CA ILE A 66 -18.65 8.75 20.34
C ILE A 66 -18.87 7.22 20.34
N ALA A 67 -19.70 6.68 19.44
CA ALA A 67 -19.90 5.26 19.32
C ALA A 67 -18.64 4.49 18.85
N ASN A 68 -17.70 5.21 18.19
CA ASN A 68 -16.41 4.67 17.77
C ASN A 68 -15.33 4.76 18.86
N VAL A 69 -15.69 5.27 20.04
CA VAL A 69 -14.79 5.44 21.20
C VAL A 69 -15.22 4.48 22.29
N SER A 70 -14.35 3.53 22.63
CA SER A 70 -14.56 2.65 23.78
C SER A 70 -13.64 3.07 24.91
N LEU A 71 -14.21 3.36 26.07
CA LEU A 71 -13.48 3.75 27.28
C LEU A 71 -13.51 2.63 28.31
N SER A 72 -12.34 2.22 28.77
CA SER A 72 -12.15 1.39 29.95
C SER A 72 -11.50 2.21 31.05
N ILE A 73 -12.02 2.12 32.27
CA ILE A 73 -11.52 2.87 33.43
C ILE A 73 -11.17 1.90 34.53
N ASN A 74 -9.97 2.07 35.08
CA ASN A 74 -9.55 1.37 36.28
C ASN A 74 -9.44 2.36 37.46
N GLY A 75 -10.06 2.05 38.58
CA GLY A 75 -10.07 2.87 39.76
C GLY A 75 -11.32 3.77 39.94
N ALA A 76 -12.21 3.82 38.95
CA ALA A 76 -13.48 4.54 39.00
C ALA A 76 -14.54 3.88 38.11
N ARG A 77 -15.78 4.36 38.19
CA ARG A 77 -16.90 3.91 37.32
C ARG A 77 -17.28 5.02 36.34
N LEU A 78 -17.46 4.68 35.06
CA LEU A 78 -18.02 5.58 34.06
C LEU A 78 -19.51 5.77 34.32
N THR A 79 -19.97 7.03 34.42
CA THR A 79 -21.38 7.38 34.64
C THR A 79 -22.00 8.10 33.44
N GLY A 80 -21.17 8.72 32.59
CA GLY A 80 -21.61 9.38 31.37
C GLY A 80 -20.46 9.58 30.41
N GLN A 81 -20.79 9.66 29.10
CA GLN A 81 -19.82 10.00 28.06
C GLN A 81 -20.46 10.90 27.00
N GLY A 82 -19.68 11.82 26.48
CA GLY A 82 -20.11 12.74 25.46
C GLY A 82 -18.95 13.31 24.66
N MET A 83 -19.25 14.18 23.72
CA MET A 83 -18.27 14.88 22.90
C MET A 83 -18.55 16.38 22.93
N ARG A 84 -17.46 17.14 22.91
CA ARG A 84 -17.51 18.60 22.80
C ARG A 84 -16.67 19.01 21.57
N PRO A 85 -17.19 19.82 20.64
CA PRO A 85 -16.38 20.40 19.59
C PRO A 85 -15.28 21.27 20.21
N LEU A 86 -14.06 21.10 19.74
CA LEU A 86 -12.96 21.97 20.10
C LEU A 86 -13.05 23.26 19.28
N PRO A 87 -12.72 24.42 19.87
CA PRO A 87 -12.48 25.60 19.08
C PRO A 87 -11.35 25.32 18.10
N THR A 88 -11.50 25.73 16.86
CA THR A 88 -10.45 25.65 15.86
C THR A 88 -9.27 26.49 16.33
N GLN A 89 -8.30 25.86 16.98
CA GLN A 89 -7.01 26.50 17.23
C GLN A 89 -6.28 26.54 15.90
N ASP A 90 -6.05 27.75 15.41
CA ASP A 90 -5.28 28.01 14.21
C ASP A 90 -3.81 27.69 14.47
N ALA A 91 -3.43 26.45 14.30
CA ALA A 91 -2.01 26.05 14.38
C ALA A 91 -1.20 26.60 13.18
N SER A 92 -1.84 27.28 12.25
CA SER A 92 -1.21 28.07 11.19
C SER A 92 -0.86 29.50 11.67
N GLU A 93 -1.30 29.92 12.86
CA GLU A 93 -1.09 31.28 13.37
C GLU A 93 0.38 31.75 13.29
N PRO A 94 1.40 30.96 13.67
CA PRO A 94 2.79 31.38 13.50
C PRO A 94 3.22 31.53 12.04
N LEU A 95 2.75 30.66 11.14
CA LEU A 95 3.07 30.73 9.71
C LEU A 95 2.30 31.83 9.00
N VAL A 96 1.04 32.10 9.41
CA VAL A 96 0.26 33.26 8.95
C VAL A 96 1.00 34.53 9.33
N HIS A 97 1.43 34.65 10.60
CA HIS A 97 2.20 35.81 11.05
C HIS A 97 3.49 36.01 10.25
N GLN A 98 4.25 34.94 9.98
CA GLN A 98 5.45 35.00 9.13
C GLN A 98 5.14 35.42 7.69
N ALA A 99 4.04 34.92 7.11
CA ALA A 99 3.62 35.30 5.77
C ALA A 99 3.20 36.78 5.71
N ASP A 100 2.49 37.27 6.73
CA ASP A 100 2.09 38.68 6.83
C ASP A 100 3.31 39.59 6.99
N GLU A 101 4.30 39.21 7.80
CA GLU A 101 5.57 39.93 7.93
C GLU A 101 6.36 39.99 6.63
N ALA A 102 6.43 38.85 5.91
CA ALA A 102 7.10 38.79 4.60
C ALA A 102 6.40 39.66 3.55
N GLU A 103 5.06 39.70 3.56
CA GLU A 103 4.26 40.54 2.66
C GLU A 103 4.47 42.03 2.96
N GLN A 104 4.51 42.41 4.24
CA GLN A 104 4.83 43.77 4.64
C GLN A 104 6.24 44.18 4.21
N ALA A 105 7.24 43.32 4.41
CA ALA A 105 8.61 43.59 4.00
C ALA A 105 8.71 43.80 2.48
N LEU A 106 8.03 42.95 1.69
CA LEU A 106 7.97 43.05 0.24
C LEU A 106 7.31 44.37 -0.20
N THR A 107 6.25 44.79 0.49
CA THR A 107 5.54 46.06 0.21
C THR A 107 6.45 47.26 0.46
N ILE A 108 7.21 47.27 1.55
CA ILE A 108 8.20 48.34 1.86
C ILE A 108 9.29 48.38 0.80
N THR A 109 9.79 47.24 0.37
CA THR A 109 10.83 47.17 -0.67
C THR A 109 10.32 47.71 -2.00
N ARG A 110 9.10 47.39 -2.40
CA ARG A 110 8.45 47.91 -3.61
C ARG A 110 8.26 49.43 -3.55
N GLN A 111 7.84 49.94 -2.41
CA GLN A 111 7.73 51.39 -2.22
C GLN A 111 9.12 52.05 -2.38
N SER A 112 10.18 51.46 -1.80
CA SER A 112 11.53 51.96 -1.92
C SER A 112 12.05 51.98 -3.37
N ILE A 113 11.63 51.03 -4.19
CA ILE A 113 11.93 50.97 -5.63
C ILE A 113 11.24 52.13 -6.37
N GLU A 114 9.96 52.40 -6.07
CA GLU A 114 9.24 53.52 -6.66
C GLU A 114 9.84 54.86 -6.23
N ASP A 115 10.15 55.04 -4.95
CA ASP A 115 10.82 56.26 -4.44
C ASP A 115 12.16 56.49 -5.12
N ASN A 116 12.98 55.44 -5.31
CA ASN A 116 14.22 55.50 -6.04
C ASN A 116 14.01 55.92 -7.50
N ARG A 117 12.97 55.41 -8.13
CA ARG A 117 12.59 55.76 -9.50
C ARG A 117 12.21 57.25 -9.62
N ASP A 118 11.43 57.75 -8.66
CA ASP A 118 10.98 59.14 -8.65
C ASP A 118 12.16 60.08 -8.36
N MET A 119 13.06 59.73 -7.44
CA MET A 119 14.32 60.47 -7.25
C MET A 119 15.17 60.53 -8.51
N SER A 120 15.29 59.42 -9.23
CA SER A 120 16.03 59.37 -10.51
C SER A 120 15.38 60.29 -11.55
N ARG A 121 14.05 60.30 -11.65
CA ARG A 121 13.31 61.22 -12.57
C ARG A 121 13.53 62.68 -12.19
N ALA A 122 13.45 63.02 -10.90
CA ALA A 122 13.68 64.35 -10.40
C ALA A 122 15.12 64.85 -10.72
N LEU A 123 16.14 64.00 -10.59
CA LEU A 123 17.51 64.34 -10.95
C LEU A 123 17.66 64.56 -12.46
N ILE A 124 17.03 63.75 -13.29
CA ILE A 124 17.05 63.93 -14.77
C ILE A 124 16.36 65.27 -15.16
N GLN A 125 15.24 65.60 -14.54
CA GLN A 125 14.59 66.90 -14.76
C GLN A 125 15.47 68.07 -14.33
N ARG A 126 16.24 67.94 -13.26
CA ARG A 126 17.18 68.94 -12.76
C ARG A 126 18.35 69.22 -13.75
N LEU A 127 18.77 68.22 -14.52
CA LEU A 127 19.73 68.38 -15.61
C LEU A 127 19.20 69.22 -16.79
N GLN A 128 17.88 69.21 -17.01
CA GLN A 128 17.26 70.00 -18.07
C GLN A 128 17.05 71.48 -17.68
N GLY A 129 17.15 71.82 -16.38
CA GLY A 129 17.14 73.18 -15.86
C GLY A 129 18.56 73.69 -15.60
N HIS A 130 18.90 74.89 -16.19
CA HIS A 130 20.22 75.48 -16.13
C HIS A 130 20.71 75.75 -14.69
N GLY A 131 21.73 74.96 -14.20
CA GLY A 131 22.36 75.26 -12.94
C GLY A 131 23.05 74.12 -12.15
N SER A 132 23.03 72.90 -12.62
CA SER A 132 23.67 71.77 -11.89
C SER A 132 24.91 71.25 -12.64
N SER A 133 25.95 70.87 -11.88
CA SER A 133 27.14 70.22 -12.44
C SER A 133 26.75 68.84 -12.98
N VAL A 134 26.89 68.59 -14.27
CA VAL A 134 26.60 67.34 -14.96
C VAL A 134 27.26 66.14 -14.27
N SER A 135 28.51 66.30 -13.83
CA SER A 135 29.31 65.25 -13.19
C SER A 135 28.78 64.88 -11.81
N GLU A 136 28.17 65.79 -11.09
CA GLU A 136 27.57 65.51 -9.76
C GLU A 136 26.24 64.76 -9.90
N VAL A 137 25.41 65.21 -10.82
CA VAL A 137 24.14 64.50 -11.09
C VAL A 137 24.40 63.10 -11.66
N GLN A 138 25.42 62.92 -12.49
CA GLN A 138 25.82 61.62 -12.98
C GLN A 138 26.19 60.66 -11.83
N ARG A 139 27.02 61.11 -10.89
CA ARG A 139 27.39 60.31 -9.69
C ARG A 139 26.18 59.90 -8.85
N GLN A 140 25.23 60.81 -8.68
CA GLN A 140 23.99 60.54 -7.93
C GLN A 140 23.11 59.53 -8.66
N LEU A 141 23.00 59.62 -9.99
CA LEU A 141 22.27 58.62 -10.79
C LEU A 141 22.92 57.25 -10.75
N ASP A 142 24.26 57.17 -10.80
CA ASP A 142 25.00 55.91 -10.69
C ASP A 142 24.78 55.24 -9.31
N THR A 143 24.71 56.07 -8.24
CA THR A 143 24.41 55.59 -6.89
C THR A 143 22.97 55.06 -6.77
N LEU A 144 22.01 55.77 -7.33
CA LEU A 144 20.61 55.33 -7.36
C LEU A 144 20.41 54.08 -8.22
N ALA A 145 21.17 53.95 -9.31
CA ALA A 145 21.12 52.76 -10.16
C ALA A 145 21.61 51.50 -9.41
N ARG A 146 22.71 51.60 -8.66
CA ARG A 146 23.20 50.49 -7.80
C ARG A 146 22.20 50.16 -6.71
N LEU A 147 21.69 51.16 -5.99
CA LEU A 147 20.70 50.93 -4.96
C LEU A 147 19.43 50.26 -5.52
N ARG A 148 19.01 50.64 -6.71
CA ARG A 148 17.89 50.03 -7.40
C ARG A 148 18.16 48.56 -7.76
N GLU A 149 19.37 48.22 -8.19
CA GLU A 149 19.75 46.84 -8.47
C GLU A 149 19.68 45.96 -7.18
N ASP A 150 20.20 46.49 -6.08
CA ASP A 150 20.14 45.83 -4.78
C ASP A 150 18.70 45.65 -4.30
N LEU A 151 17.83 46.68 -4.42
CA LEU A 151 16.41 46.60 -4.07
C LEU A 151 15.67 45.58 -4.91
N LEU A 152 15.92 45.52 -6.22
CA LEU A 152 15.31 44.52 -7.12
C LEU A 152 15.75 43.08 -6.79
N LYS A 153 16.97 42.92 -6.32
CA LYS A 153 17.45 41.63 -5.83
C LYS A 153 16.72 41.25 -4.55
N THR A 154 16.63 42.14 -3.58
CA THR A 154 15.91 41.95 -2.32
C THR A 154 14.40 41.65 -2.55
N GLU A 155 13.78 42.36 -3.51
CA GLU A 155 12.39 42.10 -3.88
C GLU A 155 12.17 40.66 -4.36
N ARG A 156 13.09 40.13 -5.22
CA ARG A 156 12.99 38.73 -5.69
C ARG A 156 13.15 37.74 -4.56
N GLU A 157 14.14 37.95 -3.68
CA GLU A 157 14.36 37.07 -2.52
C GLU A 157 13.14 37.05 -1.58
N GLN A 158 12.56 38.21 -1.28
CA GLN A 158 11.33 38.31 -0.47
C GLN A 158 10.10 37.73 -1.16
N GLN A 159 9.99 37.84 -2.48
CA GLN A 159 8.89 37.26 -3.23
C GLN A 159 8.99 35.73 -3.24
N ASP A 160 10.18 35.16 -3.36
CA ASP A 160 10.40 33.72 -3.29
C ASP A 160 10.12 33.19 -1.87
N GLU A 161 10.53 33.92 -0.83
CA GLU A 161 10.23 33.59 0.57
C GLU A 161 8.72 33.60 0.86
N LEU A 162 8.00 34.64 0.46
CA LEU A 162 6.54 34.72 0.61
C LEU A 162 5.84 33.58 -0.10
N LYS A 163 6.29 33.24 -1.31
CA LYS A 163 5.76 32.12 -2.06
C LYS A 163 5.96 30.80 -1.35
N GLN A 164 7.14 30.54 -0.78
CA GLN A 164 7.42 29.34 0.00
C GLN A 164 6.52 29.25 1.25
N LEU A 165 6.33 30.35 1.96
CA LEU A 165 5.45 30.41 3.14
C LEU A 165 3.97 30.15 2.75
N GLN A 166 3.52 30.71 1.62
CA GLN A 166 2.17 30.46 1.10
C GLN A 166 1.97 29.00 0.67
N GLU A 167 2.98 28.39 0.04
CA GLU A 167 2.96 26.96 -0.31
C GLU A 167 2.93 26.08 0.95
N GLN A 168 3.68 26.43 1.99
CA GLN A 168 3.66 25.73 3.29
C GLN A 168 2.30 25.85 3.96
N LEU A 169 1.69 27.05 3.98
CA LEU A 169 0.34 27.27 4.51
C LEU A 169 -0.71 26.47 3.74
N ALA A 170 -0.66 26.50 2.41
CA ALA A 170 -1.55 25.72 1.57
C ALA A 170 -1.39 24.21 1.81
N TRP A 171 -0.17 23.77 2.04
CA TRP A 171 0.14 22.38 2.34
C TRP A 171 -0.36 21.96 3.73
N GLN A 172 -0.18 22.78 4.75
CA GLN A 172 -0.71 22.54 6.10
C GLN A 172 -2.23 22.54 6.15
N ASN A 173 -2.87 23.44 5.40
CA ASN A 173 -4.34 23.57 5.38
C ASN A 173 -5.04 22.47 4.55
N LYS A 174 -4.35 21.81 3.65
CA LYS A 174 -4.90 20.79 2.72
C LYS A 174 -5.37 19.49 3.40
N GLY A 175 -5.24 19.36 4.72
CA GLY A 175 -5.68 18.20 5.51
C GLY A 175 -6.56 18.53 6.71
N ARG A 176 -6.95 19.79 6.89
CA ARG A 176 -7.57 20.30 8.13
C ARG A 176 -9.08 20.57 8.06
N ASP A 177 -9.79 19.90 7.20
CA ASP A 177 -11.27 20.06 7.12
C ASP A 177 -12.02 19.18 8.14
N SER A 178 -11.37 18.70 9.21
CA SER A 178 -12.02 17.93 10.27
C SER A 178 -12.16 18.74 11.53
N ARG A 179 -13.39 19.04 11.91
CA ARG A 179 -13.74 19.53 13.25
C ARG A 179 -13.16 18.55 14.26
N GLN A 180 -12.32 19.05 15.16
CA GLN A 180 -11.78 18.25 16.24
C GLN A 180 -12.76 18.26 17.42
N TYR A 181 -12.82 17.16 18.15
CA TYR A 181 -13.66 17.00 19.32
C TYR A 181 -12.83 16.62 20.53
N ALA A 182 -13.28 17.02 21.71
CA ALA A 182 -12.82 16.47 22.98
C ALA A 182 -13.82 15.43 23.49
N GLY A 183 -13.33 14.32 24.01
CA GLY A 183 -14.13 13.37 24.77
C GLY A 183 -14.40 13.90 26.17
N VAL A 184 -15.65 13.86 26.61
CA VAL A 184 -16.07 14.25 27.95
C VAL A 184 -16.60 13.01 28.65
N PHE A 185 -15.95 12.61 29.73
CA PHE A 185 -16.25 11.39 30.46
C PHE A 185 -16.56 11.73 31.91
N ASP A 186 -17.79 11.52 32.33
CA ASP A 186 -18.18 11.69 33.73
C ASP A 186 -17.92 10.35 34.45
N ILE A 187 -17.17 10.44 35.54
CA ILE A 187 -16.78 9.28 36.35
C ILE A 187 -17.18 9.45 37.80
N TYR A 188 -17.40 8.36 38.47
CA TYR A 188 -17.58 8.33 39.94
C TYR A 188 -16.45 7.53 40.57
N SER A 189 -15.72 8.15 41.49
CA SER A 189 -14.65 7.49 42.27
C SER A 189 -15.05 7.31 43.72
N ASP A 190 -15.00 6.08 44.22
CA ASP A 190 -15.27 5.73 45.61
C ASP A 190 -14.06 6.02 46.53
N ARG A 191 -12.89 6.27 45.94
CA ARG A 191 -11.63 6.47 46.68
C ARG A 191 -10.75 7.54 46.05
N ILE A 192 -9.91 8.13 46.87
CA ILE A 192 -8.82 9.01 46.40
C ILE A 192 -7.70 8.13 45.84
N GLY A 193 -7.10 8.52 44.71
CA GLY A 193 -5.96 7.83 44.15
C GLY A 193 -5.89 7.91 42.62
N GLU A 194 -4.99 7.12 42.07
CA GLU A 194 -4.77 7.06 40.61
C GLU A 194 -5.94 6.35 39.91
N VAL A 195 -6.43 6.97 38.87
CA VAL A 195 -7.41 6.42 37.94
C VAL A 195 -6.72 6.34 36.58
N THR A 196 -6.73 5.16 35.96
CA THR A 196 -6.18 4.92 34.63
C THR A 196 -7.31 4.83 33.61
N LEU A 197 -7.18 5.60 32.54
CA LEU A 197 -8.10 5.59 31.41
C LEU A 197 -7.42 4.91 30.23
N THR A 198 -8.13 4.02 29.58
CA THR A 198 -7.72 3.40 28.31
C THR A 198 -8.82 3.65 27.29
N LEU A 199 -8.50 4.47 26.28
CA LEU A 199 -9.39 4.76 25.16
C LEU A 199 -9.01 3.87 23.98
N ARG A 200 -10.00 3.27 23.34
CA ARG A 200 -9.86 2.57 22.04
C ARG A 200 -10.65 3.35 21.03
N GLU A 201 -9.98 3.80 19.98
CA GLU A 201 -10.56 4.63 18.94
C GLU A 201 -10.23 4.05 17.57
N ARG A 202 -11.14 4.19 16.61
CA ARG A 202 -10.90 3.84 15.21
C ARG A 202 -10.79 5.09 14.36
N THR A 203 -9.89 5.05 13.38
CA THR A 203 -9.71 6.13 12.43
C THR A 203 -9.38 5.57 11.03
N ASP A 204 -10.00 6.11 10.00
CA ASP A 204 -9.72 5.85 8.59
C ASP A 204 -8.51 6.65 8.07
N LYS A 205 -7.97 7.54 8.90
CA LYS A 205 -6.84 8.41 8.56
C LYS A 205 -5.47 7.79 8.82
N ALA A 206 -5.45 6.57 9.35
CA ALA A 206 -4.24 5.76 9.46
C ALA A 206 -4.55 4.36 8.97
N TYR A 207 -3.65 3.80 8.14
CA TYR A 207 -3.79 2.48 7.55
C TYR A 207 -2.44 2.00 7.01
N TRP A 208 -2.37 0.76 6.57
CA TRP A 208 -1.18 0.22 5.96
C TRP A 208 -1.47 -0.53 4.67
N GLN A 209 -0.43 -0.67 3.84
CA GLN A 209 -0.45 -1.44 2.60
C GLN A 209 0.79 -2.33 2.53
N PRO A 210 0.65 -3.60 2.14
CA PRO A 210 1.78 -4.50 1.98
C PRO A 210 2.61 -4.12 0.76
N TYR A 211 3.92 -4.19 0.94
CA TYR A 211 4.91 -3.98 -0.09
C TYR A 211 6.06 -4.96 0.12
N SER A 212 6.63 -5.49 -0.93
CA SER A 212 7.74 -6.43 -0.80
C SER A 212 8.83 -6.23 -1.85
N GLU A 213 10.01 -6.74 -1.55
CA GLU A 213 11.17 -6.74 -2.42
C GLU A 213 11.77 -8.13 -2.47
N PHE A 214 12.03 -8.61 -3.69
CA PHE A 214 12.70 -9.86 -3.98
C PHE A 214 14.01 -9.53 -4.70
N SER A 215 15.14 -9.77 -4.03
CA SER A 215 16.48 -9.50 -4.55
C SER A 215 17.23 -10.81 -4.77
N LEU A 216 17.49 -11.15 -6.03
CA LEU A 216 18.26 -12.31 -6.43
C LEU A 216 19.69 -11.90 -6.75
N ASN A 217 20.66 -12.60 -6.15
CA ASN A 217 22.05 -12.57 -6.55
C ASN A 217 22.33 -13.84 -7.39
N THR A 218 22.65 -13.66 -8.68
CA THR A 218 22.84 -14.78 -9.61
C THR A 218 24.21 -15.47 -9.47
N GLU A 219 25.19 -14.86 -8.80
CA GLU A 219 26.49 -15.46 -8.55
C GLU A 219 26.45 -16.42 -7.36
N THR A 220 25.76 -16.05 -6.29
CA THR A 220 25.67 -16.83 -5.05
C THR A 220 24.41 -17.67 -4.97
N ASN A 221 23.42 -17.42 -5.84
CA ASN A 221 22.07 -17.97 -5.81
C ASN A 221 21.29 -17.58 -4.54
N ASP A 222 21.69 -16.51 -3.88
CA ASP A 222 20.99 -16.02 -2.69
C ASP A 222 19.76 -15.19 -3.14
N LEU A 223 18.64 -15.49 -2.53
CA LEU A 223 17.39 -14.75 -2.65
C LEU A 223 17.08 -14.09 -1.32
N ASP A 224 17.17 -12.75 -1.28
CA ASP A 224 16.76 -11.92 -0.14
C ASP A 224 15.35 -11.42 -0.39
N ILE A 225 14.43 -11.75 0.52
CA ILE A 225 13.03 -11.33 0.46
C ILE A 225 12.75 -10.46 1.67
N ARG A 226 12.23 -9.25 1.43
CA ARG A 226 11.84 -8.30 2.46
C ARG A 226 10.41 -7.89 2.29
N ALA A 227 9.66 -7.92 3.38
CA ALA A 227 8.28 -7.48 3.42
C ALA A 227 8.14 -6.26 4.32
N TYR A 228 7.48 -5.26 3.80
CA TYR A 228 7.31 -3.95 4.41
C TYR A 228 5.84 -3.59 4.55
N ALA A 229 5.52 -2.92 5.63
CA ALA A 229 4.29 -2.17 5.77
C ALA A 229 4.53 -0.72 5.32
N GLN A 230 3.85 -0.28 4.27
CA GLN A 230 3.75 1.14 3.96
C GLN A 230 2.62 1.73 4.79
N VAL A 231 2.98 2.47 5.82
CA VAL A 231 2.04 3.05 6.78
C VAL A 231 1.76 4.50 6.39
N VAL A 232 0.47 4.83 6.29
CA VAL A 232 -0.03 6.20 6.23
C VAL A 232 -0.56 6.55 7.62
N GLN A 233 -0.12 7.68 8.17
CA GLN A 233 -0.52 8.15 9.49
C GLN A 233 -0.86 9.64 9.41
N GLN A 234 -2.17 9.95 9.38
CA GLN A 234 -2.73 11.30 9.30
C GLN A 234 -3.84 11.49 10.35
N SER A 235 -3.72 10.78 11.48
CA SER A 235 -4.74 10.77 12.53
C SER A 235 -4.91 12.10 13.26
N GLY A 236 -3.95 13.02 13.13
CA GLY A 236 -3.92 14.28 13.88
C GLY A 236 -3.18 14.17 15.21
N LEU A 237 -2.71 12.98 15.59
CA LEU A 237 -1.88 12.73 16.77
C LEU A 237 -0.54 12.15 16.34
N ASP A 238 0.54 12.68 16.88
CA ASP A 238 1.85 12.07 16.72
C ASP A 238 1.95 10.81 17.60
N TRP A 239 2.48 9.74 17.01
CA TRP A 239 2.70 8.49 17.72
C TRP A 239 4.15 8.42 18.17
N ASP A 240 4.38 8.64 19.45
CA ASP A 240 5.70 8.52 20.06
C ASP A 240 5.78 7.23 20.86
N ASN A 241 6.83 6.44 20.62
CA ASN A 241 7.09 5.20 21.37
C ASN A 241 5.91 4.20 21.35
N VAL A 242 5.27 4.02 20.18
CA VAL A 242 4.05 3.21 19.98
C VAL A 242 4.40 1.79 19.55
N GLU A 243 3.71 0.79 20.11
CA GLU A 243 3.72 -0.57 19.57
C GLU A 243 2.79 -0.66 18.37
N VAL A 244 3.31 -1.12 17.23
CA VAL A 244 2.55 -1.24 15.98
C VAL A 244 2.31 -2.70 15.66
N SER A 245 1.07 -3.03 15.34
CA SER A 245 0.69 -4.34 14.79
C SER A 245 -0.09 -4.17 13.50
N LEU A 246 0.07 -5.14 12.60
CA LEU A 246 -0.60 -5.18 11.30
C LEU A 246 -1.68 -6.25 11.34
N SER A 247 -2.85 -5.93 10.83
CA SER A 247 -3.92 -6.91 10.63
C SER A 247 -4.23 -7.03 9.14
N PHE A 248 -4.39 -8.25 8.69
CA PHE A 248 -4.71 -8.58 7.30
C PHE A 248 -6.19 -8.86 7.08
N ALA A 249 -6.91 -9.11 8.18
CA ALA A 249 -8.36 -9.24 8.14
C ALA A 249 -8.99 -7.84 8.15
N PRO A 250 -9.97 -7.55 7.28
CA PRO A 250 -10.77 -6.36 7.43
C PRO A 250 -11.58 -6.46 8.74
N PRO A 251 -11.73 -5.36 9.49
CA PRO A 251 -12.50 -5.37 10.73
C PRO A 251 -14.03 -5.36 10.50
N ASP A 252 -14.48 -5.67 9.30
CA ASP A 252 -15.87 -5.58 8.88
C ASP A 252 -16.65 -6.83 9.29
N TYR A 253 -17.80 -6.61 9.93
CA TYR A 253 -18.80 -7.65 10.12
C TYR A 253 -19.41 -8.01 8.77
N GLN A 254 -19.38 -9.30 8.43
CA GLN A 254 -20.09 -9.85 7.28
C GLN A 254 -21.13 -10.84 7.78
N ASP A 255 -22.37 -10.59 7.42
CA ASP A 255 -23.44 -11.54 7.74
C ASP A 255 -23.30 -12.82 6.90
N THR A 256 -23.74 -13.95 7.46
CA THR A 256 -23.75 -15.20 6.72
C THR A 256 -24.76 -15.12 5.58
N PRO A 257 -24.33 -15.38 4.32
CA PRO A 257 -25.26 -15.36 3.19
C PRO A 257 -26.34 -16.42 3.38
N GLN A 258 -27.59 -16.06 3.11
CA GLN A 258 -28.69 -17.02 3.12
C GLN A 258 -28.48 -18.07 2.03
N LEU A 259 -28.61 -19.34 2.42
CA LEU A 259 -28.55 -20.43 1.46
C LEU A 259 -29.79 -20.38 0.55
N GLN A 260 -29.57 -20.11 -0.72
CA GLN A 260 -30.63 -20.12 -1.74
C GLN A 260 -30.39 -21.25 -2.73
N SER A 261 -31.43 -22.04 -3.00
CA SER A 261 -31.37 -23.06 -4.04
C SER A 261 -31.47 -22.42 -5.42
N THR A 262 -30.63 -22.88 -6.35
CA THR A 262 -30.73 -22.48 -7.76
C THR A 262 -31.55 -23.51 -8.51
N SER A 263 -32.66 -23.09 -9.13
CA SER A 263 -33.45 -23.95 -10.01
C SER A 263 -33.04 -23.74 -11.46
N VAL A 264 -32.82 -24.84 -12.18
CA VAL A 264 -32.61 -24.85 -13.64
C VAL A 264 -33.87 -25.34 -14.31
N ALA A 265 -34.44 -24.54 -15.20
CA ALA A 265 -35.56 -24.95 -16.04
C ALA A 265 -35.11 -25.09 -17.49
N VAL A 266 -35.60 -26.14 -18.16
CA VAL A 266 -35.42 -26.28 -19.60
C VAL A 266 -36.54 -25.55 -20.30
N ALA A 267 -36.18 -24.54 -21.13
CA ALA A 267 -37.13 -23.86 -22.01
C ALA A 267 -36.95 -24.40 -23.45
N ASP A 268 -38.06 -24.60 -24.14
CA ASP A 268 -38.05 -24.97 -25.54
C ASP A 268 -37.33 -23.91 -26.38
N ARG A 269 -36.45 -24.35 -27.27
CA ARG A 269 -35.63 -23.48 -28.10
C ARG A 269 -36.50 -22.89 -29.20
N THR A 270 -37.18 -21.82 -28.93
CA THR A 270 -37.80 -20.98 -29.96
C THR A 270 -36.67 -20.32 -30.74
N VAL A 271 -36.60 -20.61 -32.04
CA VAL A 271 -35.69 -19.97 -32.99
C VAL A 271 -36.09 -18.50 -33.07
N ALA A 272 -35.44 -17.66 -32.28
CA ALA A 272 -35.57 -16.22 -32.42
C ALA A 272 -34.76 -15.79 -33.64
N THR A 273 -35.48 -15.43 -34.68
CA THR A 273 -34.97 -14.75 -35.87
C THR A 273 -34.26 -13.47 -35.45
N VAL A 274 -33.00 -13.38 -35.88
CA VAL A 274 -32.14 -12.21 -35.67
C VAL A 274 -32.74 -11.00 -36.38
N LEU A 275 -33.23 -10.04 -35.62
CA LEU A 275 -33.22 -8.63 -36.02
C LEU A 275 -32.60 -7.83 -34.86
N GLY A 276 -31.55 -7.10 -35.22
CA GLY A 276 -30.68 -6.46 -34.30
C GLY A 276 -31.33 -5.33 -33.48
N GLU A 277 -30.77 -5.09 -32.32
CA GLU A 277 -30.39 -3.74 -31.93
C GLU A 277 -29.60 -3.77 -30.61
N ASN A 278 -28.68 -2.86 -30.56
CA ASN A 278 -27.64 -2.61 -29.59
C ASN A 278 -28.08 -2.42 -28.13
N ASN A 279 -27.11 -2.66 -27.26
CA ASN A 279 -26.89 -2.14 -25.90
C ASN A 279 -27.38 -2.96 -24.72
N ALA A 280 -26.48 -3.80 -24.19
CA ALA A 280 -26.27 -3.90 -22.75
C ALA A 280 -24.87 -4.48 -22.47
N PRO A 281 -24.10 -3.93 -21.53
CA PRO A 281 -22.77 -4.44 -21.21
C PRO A 281 -22.90 -5.70 -20.35
N PHE A 282 -22.49 -6.83 -20.89
CA PHE A 282 -22.30 -8.04 -20.10
C PHE A 282 -21.07 -7.87 -19.24
N GLY A 283 -21.29 -7.66 -17.95
CA GLY A 283 -20.29 -7.89 -16.93
C GLY A 283 -20.00 -9.38 -16.80
N ILE A 284 -18.83 -9.80 -17.22
CA ILE A 284 -18.34 -11.15 -16.97
C ILE A 284 -17.98 -11.23 -15.49
N GLY A 285 -18.89 -11.79 -14.70
CA GLY A 285 -18.59 -12.20 -13.34
C GLY A 285 -17.64 -13.38 -13.36
N ALA A 286 -16.39 -13.16 -12.98
CA ALA A 286 -15.46 -14.24 -12.70
C ALA A 286 -15.98 -15.04 -11.51
N SER A 287 -16.40 -16.27 -11.75
CA SER A 287 -16.72 -17.23 -10.71
C SER A 287 -15.42 -17.65 -10.00
N GLY A 288 -15.13 -17.01 -8.87
CA GLY A 288 -14.10 -17.46 -7.98
C GLY A 288 -14.49 -18.78 -7.32
N GLY A 289 -13.76 -19.84 -7.63
CA GLY A 289 -13.87 -21.11 -6.93
C GLY A 289 -13.56 -20.93 -5.44
N LYS A 290 -14.54 -21.19 -4.61
CA LYS A 290 -14.39 -21.25 -3.16
C LYS A 290 -13.67 -22.54 -2.80
N ASN A 291 -12.40 -22.47 -2.46
CA ASN A 291 -11.77 -23.47 -1.61
C ASN A 291 -11.77 -22.93 -0.19
N SER A 292 -12.62 -23.48 0.64
CA SER A 292 -12.60 -23.27 2.09
C SER A 292 -11.27 -23.78 2.66
N PRO A 293 -10.57 -23.01 3.49
CA PRO A 293 -9.40 -23.54 4.18
C PRO A 293 -9.84 -24.51 5.29
N ASN A 294 -9.29 -25.72 5.25
CA ASN A 294 -9.36 -26.65 6.37
C ASN A 294 -8.70 -26.03 7.60
N LEU A 295 -9.46 -25.99 8.69
CA LEU A 295 -8.98 -25.68 10.03
C LEU A 295 -7.95 -26.73 10.45
N ILE A 296 -6.70 -26.30 10.64
CA ILE A 296 -5.67 -27.08 11.31
C ILE A 296 -5.65 -26.64 12.77
N SER A 297 -5.84 -27.63 13.66
CA SER A 297 -5.74 -27.48 15.11
C SER A 297 -4.36 -26.97 15.51
N ALA A 298 -4.35 -25.99 16.41
CA ALA A 298 -3.14 -25.50 17.03
C ALA A 298 -2.59 -26.54 18.02
N GLU A 299 -1.38 -27.02 17.79
CA GLU A 299 -0.55 -27.64 18.80
C GLU A 299 0.41 -26.60 19.40
N ASP A 300 0.68 -26.74 20.70
CA ASP A 300 1.44 -25.84 21.57
C ASP A 300 2.80 -25.43 21.01
N PRO A 301 3.19 -24.16 21.10
CA PRO A 301 4.54 -23.73 20.77
C PRO A 301 5.41 -23.63 22.02
N GLU A 302 6.23 -24.62 22.27
CA GLU A 302 7.48 -24.42 23.01
C GLU A 302 8.63 -24.29 22.01
N LYS A 303 9.28 -23.12 22.07
CA LYS A 303 10.66 -22.77 21.72
C LYS A 303 10.85 -21.72 20.63
N GLY A 304 11.61 -20.71 21.05
CA GLY A 304 12.56 -19.96 20.23
C GLY A 304 12.28 -18.48 20.14
N ASP A 305 13.03 -17.68 20.90
CA ASP A 305 13.18 -16.23 20.75
C ASP A 305 13.75 -15.87 19.36
N ASN A 306 12.91 -15.88 18.34
CA ASN A 306 13.17 -15.21 17.08
C ASN A 306 12.20 -14.05 16.93
N ALA A 307 12.73 -12.83 16.92
CA ALA A 307 12.03 -11.56 16.93
C ALA A 307 11.16 -11.27 15.68
N ASN A 308 10.86 -12.28 14.87
CA ASN A 308 10.11 -12.16 13.62
C ASN A 308 8.91 -13.11 13.53
N ASP A 309 8.47 -13.68 14.64
CA ASP A 309 7.34 -14.61 14.59
C ASP A 309 6.03 -13.88 14.33
N ILE A 310 5.39 -14.24 13.22
CA ILE A 310 4.01 -13.86 12.93
C ILE A 310 3.13 -14.61 13.93
N VAL A 311 2.64 -13.89 14.94
CA VAL A 311 1.70 -14.45 15.90
C VAL A 311 0.32 -14.49 15.27
N VAL A 312 -0.14 -15.69 14.88
CA VAL A 312 -1.54 -15.92 14.50
C VAL A 312 -2.34 -16.03 15.76
N SER A 313 -3.08 -14.99 16.10
CA SER A 313 -3.98 -14.95 17.25
C SER A 313 -5.43 -15.09 16.77
N GLY A 314 -6.04 -16.22 17.02
CA GLY A 314 -7.42 -16.48 16.63
C GLY A 314 -7.64 -16.62 15.12
N VAL A 315 -8.74 -16.06 14.61
CA VAL A 315 -9.07 -16.05 13.16
C VAL A 315 -8.28 -14.97 12.41
N ASP A 316 -7.73 -14.00 13.13
CA ASP A 316 -7.05 -12.84 12.56
C ASP A 316 -5.54 -13.07 12.41
N PHE A 317 -5.04 -12.89 11.21
CA PHE A 317 -3.60 -12.83 10.97
C PHE A 317 -3.08 -11.46 11.41
N ASN A 318 -2.45 -11.42 12.58
CA ASN A 318 -1.81 -10.22 13.12
C ASN A 318 -0.30 -10.39 13.13
N VAL A 319 0.42 -9.37 12.68
CA VAL A 319 1.89 -9.31 12.75
C VAL A 319 2.28 -8.15 13.65
N LYS A 320 3.01 -8.41 14.70
CA LYS A 320 3.60 -7.36 15.53
C LYS A 320 4.90 -6.87 14.88
N ILE A 321 5.01 -5.57 14.62
CA ILE A 321 6.27 -4.99 14.14
C ILE A 321 7.23 -4.88 15.33
N PRO A 322 8.45 -5.40 15.22
CA PRO A 322 9.41 -5.37 16.32
C PRO A 322 9.76 -3.96 16.76
N GLY A 323 9.87 -3.76 18.08
CA GLY A 323 10.25 -2.47 18.67
C GLY A 323 9.08 -1.52 18.88
N ARG A 324 9.45 -0.29 19.25
CA ARG A 324 8.53 0.83 19.39
C ARG A 324 8.86 1.91 18.37
N HIS A 325 7.86 2.55 17.84
CA HIS A 325 7.98 3.41 16.67
C HIS A 325 7.56 4.84 16.98
N LYS A 326 8.20 5.77 16.26
CA LYS A 326 7.81 7.18 16.22
C LYS A 326 7.26 7.49 14.83
N LEU A 327 5.97 7.80 14.74
CA LEU A 327 5.27 8.09 13.50
C LEU A 327 4.50 9.41 13.66
N ALA A 328 5.02 10.47 13.08
CA ALA A 328 4.34 11.76 13.10
C ALA A 328 3.07 11.73 12.24
N SER A 329 2.07 12.51 12.64
CA SER A 329 0.88 12.71 11.83
C SER A 329 1.18 13.63 10.65
N SER A 330 1.50 13.03 9.50
CA SER A 330 1.91 13.76 8.31
C SER A 330 1.38 13.09 7.04
N ARG A 331 1.70 13.67 5.87
CA ARG A 331 1.46 13.03 4.57
C ARG A 331 2.58 12.07 4.16
N ASP A 332 3.60 11.94 4.98
CA ASP A 332 4.68 11.01 4.72
C ASP A 332 4.19 9.57 4.81
N ARG A 333 4.82 8.72 4.04
CA ARG A 333 4.59 7.28 4.10
C ARG A 333 5.77 6.65 4.80
N TYR A 334 5.50 5.96 5.88
CA TYR A 334 6.51 5.24 6.64
C TYR A 334 6.63 3.83 6.07
N GLN A 335 7.86 3.35 5.94
CA GLN A 335 8.13 1.98 5.53
C GLN A 335 8.72 1.21 6.71
N LEU A 336 7.95 0.27 7.25
CA LEU A 336 8.34 -0.53 8.39
C LEU A 336 8.54 -1.98 7.93
N THR A 337 9.72 -2.54 8.21
CA THR A 337 9.99 -3.95 7.90
C THR A 337 9.27 -4.82 8.93
N TYR A 338 8.40 -5.72 8.48
CA TYR A 338 7.74 -6.66 9.37
C TYR A 338 8.22 -8.10 9.19
N TRP A 339 8.86 -8.42 8.06
CA TRP A 339 9.42 -9.73 7.80
C TRP A 339 10.57 -9.65 6.81
N GLN A 340 11.56 -10.52 7.00
CA GLN A 340 12.67 -10.71 6.07
C GLN A 340 13.14 -12.15 6.09
N ASN A 341 13.57 -12.65 4.94
CA ASN A 341 14.16 -13.97 4.81
C ASN A 341 15.26 -13.97 3.74
N ARG A 342 16.27 -14.78 3.98
CA ARG A 342 17.30 -15.11 2.99
C ARG A 342 17.28 -16.61 2.75
N SER A 343 17.03 -17.00 1.50
CA SER A 343 17.00 -18.38 1.06
C SER A 343 17.98 -18.59 -0.07
N ARG A 344 18.45 -19.82 -0.24
CA ARG A 344 19.20 -20.19 -1.42
C ARG A 344 18.22 -20.72 -2.47
N ALA A 345 18.22 -20.12 -3.65
CA ALA A 345 17.34 -20.51 -4.74
C ALA A 345 18.06 -21.48 -5.70
N LYS A 346 17.32 -22.42 -6.26
CA LYS A 346 17.75 -23.16 -7.45
C LYS A 346 17.43 -22.33 -8.67
N LEU A 347 18.43 -21.97 -9.47
CA LEU A 347 18.27 -21.20 -10.69
C LEU A 347 18.21 -22.10 -11.91
N TYR A 348 17.33 -21.75 -12.84
CA TYR A 348 17.30 -22.37 -14.17
C TYR A 348 16.69 -21.40 -15.19
N SER A 349 16.97 -21.62 -16.47
CA SER A 349 16.40 -20.83 -17.57
C SER A 349 15.21 -21.57 -18.16
N ALA A 350 14.02 -20.97 -18.08
CA ALA A 350 12.77 -21.55 -18.59
C ALA A 350 12.37 -20.94 -19.94
N ALA A 351 12.14 -21.78 -20.93
CA ALA A 351 11.54 -21.38 -22.19
C ALA A 351 10.14 -22.01 -22.31
N TYR A 352 9.20 -21.22 -22.79
CA TYR A 352 7.80 -21.62 -22.98
C TYR A 352 7.47 -21.53 -24.46
N ALA A 353 7.31 -22.68 -25.12
CA ALA A 353 7.15 -22.76 -26.58
C ALA A 353 5.94 -21.99 -27.15
N TRP A 354 5.04 -21.53 -26.30
CA TRP A 354 3.85 -20.76 -26.69
C TRP A 354 3.91 -19.26 -26.30
N VAL A 355 4.94 -18.83 -25.57
CA VAL A 355 5.06 -17.43 -25.10
C VAL A 355 5.92 -16.59 -26.04
N GLY A 356 6.96 -17.19 -26.63
CA GLY A 356 7.88 -16.48 -27.55
C GLY A 356 9.30 -17.01 -27.51
N SER A 357 10.22 -16.30 -28.16
CA SER A 357 11.62 -16.68 -28.37
C SER A 357 12.55 -16.21 -27.25
N LYS A 358 12.07 -16.17 -26.00
CA LYS A 358 12.86 -15.72 -24.87
C LYS A 358 12.89 -16.77 -23.76
N ALA A 359 14.05 -16.97 -23.18
CA ALA A 359 14.18 -17.72 -21.93
C ALA A 359 14.07 -16.76 -20.74
N LEU A 360 13.40 -17.22 -19.69
CA LEU A 360 13.26 -16.49 -18.43
C LEU A 360 14.20 -17.09 -17.40
N LEU A 361 14.95 -16.27 -16.67
CA LEU A 361 15.66 -16.72 -15.48
C LEU A 361 14.65 -16.95 -14.35
N VAL A 362 14.60 -18.18 -13.88
CA VAL A 362 13.66 -18.60 -12.84
C VAL A 362 14.42 -19.00 -11.60
N ALA A 363 13.96 -18.49 -10.45
CA ALA A 363 14.39 -18.91 -9.14
C ALA A 363 13.31 -19.79 -8.50
N GLU A 364 13.74 -20.93 -8.00
CA GLU A 364 12.93 -21.91 -7.27
C GLU A 364 13.48 -22.04 -5.87
N TRP A 365 12.65 -21.85 -4.84
CA TRP A 365 13.03 -22.00 -3.45
C TRP A 365 11.88 -22.60 -2.64
N GLN A 366 12.20 -23.07 -1.45
CA GLN A 366 11.23 -23.49 -0.47
C GLN A 366 10.97 -22.35 0.50
N GLN A 367 9.70 -22.00 0.69
CA GLN A 367 9.33 -21.02 1.69
C GLN A 367 9.67 -21.59 3.07
N PRO A 368 10.47 -20.90 3.90
CA PRO A 368 10.74 -21.36 5.26
C PRO A 368 9.49 -21.32 6.12
N ASP A 369 9.59 -21.89 7.31
CA ASP A 369 8.52 -21.92 8.28
C ASP A 369 8.02 -20.51 8.61
N GLY A 370 6.71 -20.39 8.83
CA GLY A 370 6.02 -19.13 9.04
C GLY A 370 5.48 -18.48 7.77
N TYR A 371 4.51 -17.60 7.94
CA TYR A 371 3.89 -16.87 6.82
C TYR A 371 4.79 -15.70 6.40
N GLY A 372 5.47 -15.87 5.29
CA GLY A 372 6.54 -14.98 4.93
C GLY A 372 6.11 -13.61 4.44
N TYR A 373 5.07 -13.51 3.60
CA TYR A 373 4.67 -12.21 3.10
C TYR A 373 3.24 -12.23 2.56
N TYR A 374 2.65 -11.05 2.43
CA TYR A 374 1.26 -10.88 2.05
C TYR A 374 1.09 -10.29 0.65
N PRO A 375 -0.07 -10.53 0.02
CA PRO A 375 -0.37 -10.00 -1.30
C PRO A 375 -0.22 -8.48 -1.34
N GLY A 376 0.50 -7.97 -2.32
CA GLY A 376 0.75 -6.55 -2.47
C GLY A 376 1.67 -6.21 -3.63
N HIS A 377 2.09 -4.96 -3.69
CA HIS A 377 3.08 -4.52 -4.66
C HIS A 377 4.45 -5.10 -4.33
N THR A 378 5.07 -5.72 -5.32
CA THR A 378 6.36 -6.38 -5.18
C THR A 378 7.32 -5.88 -6.24
N ASN A 379 8.48 -5.41 -5.83
CA ASN A 379 9.59 -5.12 -6.72
C ASN A 379 10.54 -6.31 -6.81
N PHE A 380 11.06 -6.54 -8.01
CA PHE A 380 12.03 -7.56 -8.29
C PHE A 380 13.36 -6.93 -8.67
N PHE A 381 14.44 -7.43 -8.04
CA PHE A 381 15.80 -7.01 -8.29
C PHE A 381 16.65 -8.24 -8.69
N ARG A 382 17.57 -8.03 -9.62
CA ARG A 382 18.55 -9.02 -10.03
C ARG A 382 19.92 -8.35 -10.06
N ASP A 383 20.86 -8.88 -9.30
CA ASP A 383 22.24 -8.38 -9.20
C ASP A 383 22.28 -6.86 -8.91
N GLY A 384 21.43 -6.40 -7.97
CA GLY A 384 21.29 -5.01 -7.56
C GLY A 384 20.44 -4.13 -8.48
N ASN A 385 20.05 -4.62 -9.66
CA ASN A 385 19.24 -3.84 -10.61
C ASN A 385 17.76 -4.19 -10.50
N ARG A 386 16.89 -3.18 -10.45
CA ARG A 386 15.44 -3.38 -10.50
C ARG A 386 15.04 -3.86 -11.90
N ILE A 387 14.42 -5.03 -11.97
CA ILE A 387 13.99 -5.64 -13.23
C ILE A 387 12.49 -5.48 -13.51
N GLY A 388 11.69 -5.17 -12.50
CA GLY A 388 10.27 -4.98 -12.68
C GLY A 388 9.49 -4.92 -11.38
N GLN A 389 8.18 -4.82 -11.51
CA GLN A 389 7.23 -4.92 -10.40
C GLN A 389 6.02 -5.74 -10.81
N LEU A 390 5.43 -6.39 -9.84
CA LEU A 390 4.21 -7.18 -9.99
C LEU A 390 3.36 -7.01 -8.73
N ARG A 391 2.03 -7.06 -8.87
CA ARG A 391 1.16 -7.25 -7.73
C ARG A 391 0.99 -8.75 -7.51
N LEU A 392 1.44 -9.22 -6.37
CA LEU A 392 1.23 -10.61 -5.96
C LEU A 392 -0.12 -10.73 -5.26
N ASP A 393 -0.94 -11.69 -5.68
CA ASP A 393 -2.33 -11.81 -5.24
C ASP A 393 -2.54 -12.94 -4.22
N ARG A 394 -1.47 -13.63 -3.84
CA ARG A 394 -1.53 -14.78 -2.94
C ARG A 394 -0.49 -14.71 -1.83
N ILE A 395 -0.87 -15.23 -0.67
CA ILE A 395 0.06 -15.49 0.44
C ILE A 395 0.94 -16.70 0.07
N MET A 396 2.24 -16.59 0.29
CA MET A 396 3.14 -17.75 0.21
C MET A 396 2.97 -18.58 1.48
N ARG A 397 2.58 -19.84 1.30
CA ARG A 397 2.39 -20.77 2.40
C ARG A 397 3.74 -21.32 2.86
N GLU A 398 3.82 -21.59 4.15
CA GLU A 398 4.89 -22.31 4.79
C GLU A 398 5.22 -23.62 4.06
N SER A 399 6.51 -23.97 4.02
CA SER A 399 7.05 -25.17 3.40
C SER A 399 6.63 -25.42 1.95
N SER A 400 6.03 -24.42 1.29
CA SER A 400 5.63 -24.53 -0.11
C SER A 400 6.78 -24.19 -1.04
N ARG A 401 6.88 -24.97 -2.13
CA ARG A 401 7.77 -24.68 -3.25
C ARG A 401 7.29 -23.40 -3.94
N GLN A 402 8.16 -22.43 -4.09
CA GLN A 402 7.93 -21.19 -4.79
C GLN A 402 8.75 -21.13 -6.07
N ILE A 403 8.14 -20.59 -7.12
CA ILE A 403 8.78 -20.42 -8.42
C ILE A 403 8.45 -19.03 -8.92
N MET A 404 9.48 -18.22 -9.22
CA MET A 404 9.32 -16.88 -9.76
C MET A 404 10.35 -16.55 -10.83
N SER A 405 9.93 -15.78 -11.83
CA SER A 405 10.82 -15.27 -12.85
C SER A 405 11.51 -14.00 -12.39
N PHE A 406 12.80 -13.92 -12.66
CA PHE A 406 13.64 -12.73 -12.49
C PHE A 406 14.05 -12.12 -13.83
N GLY A 407 13.09 -12.09 -14.77
CA GLY A 407 13.26 -11.47 -16.08
C GLY A 407 13.88 -12.40 -17.12
N GLU A 408 14.21 -11.83 -18.27
CA GLU A 408 14.83 -12.55 -19.37
C GLU A 408 16.26 -13.00 -19.01
N ASP A 409 16.62 -14.25 -19.37
CA ASP A 409 18.00 -14.72 -19.31
C ASP A 409 18.69 -14.52 -20.67
N PRO A 410 19.59 -13.53 -20.80
CA PRO A 410 20.25 -13.24 -22.06
C PRO A 410 21.30 -14.27 -22.47
N HIS A 411 21.62 -15.23 -21.57
CA HIS A 411 22.60 -16.28 -21.87
C HIS A 411 21.99 -17.48 -22.57
N ILE A 412 20.65 -17.59 -22.63
CA ILE A 412 19.97 -18.66 -23.36
C ILE A 412 19.22 -18.08 -24.54
N GLU A 413 19.75 -18.34 -25.72
CA GLU A 413 19.08 -18.02 -26.97
C GLU A 413 18.04 -19.09 -27.29
N VAL A 414 16.82 -18.67 -27.62
CA VAL A 414 15.72 -19.56 -27.99
C VAL A 414 15.37 -19.31 -29.46
N GLN A 415 15.47 -20.33 -30.27
CA GLN A 415 15.12 -20.27 -31.70
C GLN A 415 14.01 -21.25 -32.03
N TYR A 416 13.02 -20.79 -32.79
CA TYR A 416 11.93 -21.60 -33.31
C TYR A 416 12.09 -21.74 -34.82
N ASN A 417 12.12 -22.97 -35.29
CA ASN A 417 12.12 -23.26 -36.72
C ASN A 417 10.86 -24.07 -37.07
N ILE A 418 10.04 -23.49 -37.94
CA ILE A 418 8.83 -24.10 -38.47
C ILE A 418 9.12 -24.50 -39.90
N PRO A 419 8.97 -25.80 -40.26
CA PRO A 419 9.23 -26.26 -41.62
C PRO A 419 8.39 -25.53 -42.66
N PRO A 420 8.89 -25.36 -43.89
CA PRO A 420 8.12 -24.78 -44.99
C PRO A 420 6.78 -25.52 -45.19
N GLY A 421 5.71 -24.77 -45.42
CA GLY A 421 4.36 -25.31 -45.55
C GLY A 421 3.56 -25.44 -44.26
N TYR A 422 4.18 -25.22 -43.11
CA TYR A 422 3.50 -25.16 -41.81
C TYR A 422 3.32 -23.70 -41.34
N ASN A 423 2.14 -23.36 -40.88
CA ASN A 423 1.86 -22.05 -40.30
C ASN A 423 1.96 -22.12 -38.77
N ILE A 424 2.39 -21.04 -38.14
CA ILE A 424 2.55 -20.95 -36.69
C ILE A 424 1.22 -21.26 -35.96
N GLY A 425 0.10 -20.83 -36.53
CA GLY A 425 -1.22 -21.02 -35.93
C GLY A 425 -1.92 -22.32 -36.30
N ASN A 426 -1.92 -22.71 -37.58
CA ASN A 426 -2.86 -23.71 -38.11
C ASN A 426 -2.22 -25.05 -38.52
N GLY A 427 -0.88 -25.15 -38.61
CA GLY A 427 -0.24 -26.36 -39.14
C GLY A 427 -0.61 -26.66 -40.60
N LEU A 428 -0.35 -27.90 -41.02
CA LEU A 428 -0.76 -28.40 -42.32
C LEU A 428 -2.14 -29.07 -42.19
N ILE A 429 -3.17 -28.51 -42.85
CA ILE A 429 -4.54 -29.04 -42.81
C ILE A 429 -4.77 -29.95 -44.03
N LEU A 430 -5.11 -31.19 -43.77
CA LEU A 430 -5.59 -32.17 -44.71
C LEU A 430 -7.08 -32.45 -44.43
N LYS A 431 -7.78 -33.23 -45.30
CA LYS A 431 -9.24 -33.44 -45.22
C LYS A 431 -9.78 -33.76 -43.80
N ASP A 432 -9.11 -34.64 -43.05
CA ASP A 432 -9.51 -35.18 -41.75
C ASP A 432 -8.36 -35.17 -40.75
N ARG A 433 -7.28 -34.45 -41.06
CA ARG A 433 -6.03 -34.44 -40.30
C ARG A 433 -5.39 -33.07 -40.32
N MET A 434 -4.89 -32.67 -39.18
CA MET A 434 -4.01 -31.53 -39.04
C MET A 434 -2.70 -31.97 -38.40
N GLU A 435 -1.58 -31.65 -39.03
CA GLU A 435 -0.24 -31.87 -38.47
C GLU A 435 0.40 -30.54 -38.11
N LYS A 436 0.94 -30.44 -36.90
CA LYS A 436 1.80 -29.33 -36.51
C LYS A 436 3.18 -29.85 -36.20
N ARG A 437 4.21 -29.18 -36.71
CA ARG A 437 5.61 -29.52 -36.49
C ARG A 437 6.41 -28.27 -36.22
N GLN A 438 7.26 -28.33 -35.22
CA GLN A 438 8.20 -27.26 -34.91
C GLN A 438 9.50 -27.85 -34.34
N THR A 439 10.61 -27.15 -34.56
CA THR A 439 11.87 -27.39 -33.87
C THR A 439 12.14 -26.23 -32.97
N VAL A 440 12.46 -26.51 -31.72
CA VAL A 440 12.90 -25.52 -30.73
C VAL A 440 14.35 -25.81 -30.40
N SER A 441 15.19 -24.78 -30.48
CA SER A 441 16.61 -24.86 -30.10
C SER A 441 16.88 -23.90 -28.96
N LEU A 442 17.54 -24.39 -27.90
CA LEU A 442 18.02 -23.62 -26.78
C LEU A 442 19.55 -23.65 -26.82
N HIS A 443 20.20 -22.51 -27.03
CA HIS A 443 21.64 -22.39 -27.13
C HIS A 443 22.20 -21.61 -25.93
N ASN A 444 23.19 -22.18 -25.22
CA ASN A 444 23.86 -21.52 -24.11
C ASN A 444 24.98 -20.62 -24.64
N LEU A 445 24.72 -19.32 -24.70
CA LEU A 445 25.69 -18.28 -25.07
C LEU A 445 26.64 -17.91 -23.90
N GLY A 446 26.33 -18.38 -22.68
CA GLY A 446 27.12 -18.08 -21.48
C GLY A 446 28.44 -18.85 -21.44
N LYS A 447 29.28 -18.51 -20.47
CA LYS A 447 30.59 -19.16 -20.23
C LYS A 447 30.54 -20.30 -19.21
N THR A 448 29.41 -20.51 -18.58
CA THR A 448 29.18 -21.53 -17.55
C THR A 448 28.03 -22.45 -17.92
N ALA A 449 28.01 -23.66 -17.37
CA ALA A 449 26.89 -24.57 -17.52
C ALA A 449 25.61 -23.96 -16.91
N ARG A 450 24.46 -24.21 -17.57
CA ARG A 450 23.15 -23.72 -17.15
C ARG A 450 22.09 -24.80 -17.24
N ASP A 451 21.28 -24.88 -16.19
CA ASP A 451 20.09 -25.72 -16.21
C ASP A 451 19.02 -25.03 -17.05
N VAL A 452 18.47 -25.74 -18.03
CA VAL A 452 17.41 -25.23 -18.90
C VAL A 452 16.19 -26.13 -18.81
N ARG A 453 15.01 -25.50 -18.89
CA ARG A 453 13.71 -26.16 -18.95
C ARG A 453 12.94 -25.64 -20.15
N LEU A 454 12.51 -26.54 -21.04
CA LEU A 454 11.61 -26.21 -22.13
C LEU A 454 10.24 -26.82 -21.84
N TYR A 455 9.23 -25.97 -21.79
CA TYR A 455 7.83 -26.36 -21.68
C TYR A 455 7.14 -26.26 -23.03
N ALA A 456 6.36 -27.29 -23.40
CA ALA A 456 5.50 -27.24 -24.55
C ALA A 456 4.07 -27.68 -24.21
N ARG A 457 3.11 -27.22 -25.02
CA ARG A 457 1.69 -27.57 -24.89
C ARG A 457 1.31 -28.57 -25.99
N LEU A 458 0.53 -29.55 -25.57
CA LEU A 458 -0.17 -30.45 -26.48
C LEU A 458 -1.66 -30.13 -26.44
N PRO A 459 -2.34 -30.09 -27.58
CA PRO A 459 -3.79 -29.97 -27.60
C PRO A 459 -4.42 -31.21 -26.96
N LEU A 460 -5.51 -31.03 -26.25
CA LEU A 460 -6.27 -32.10 -25.63
C LEU A 460 -7.57 -32.31 -26.41
N ALA A 461 -7.83 -33.55 -26.80
CA ALA A 461 -9.12 -33.90 -27.37
C ALA A 461 -10.21 -33.81 -26.30
N THR A 462 -11.25 -33.05 -26.58
CA THR A 462 -12.44 -32.92 -25.71
C THR A 462 -13.62 -33.79 -26.21
N GLN A 463 -13.48 -34.37 -27.40
CA GLN A 463 -14.47 -35.22 -28.05
C GLN A 463 -13.87 -36.59 -28.34
N THR A 464 -14.66 -37.64 -28.29
CA THR A 464 -14.21 -39.03 -28.46
C THR A 464 -13.82 -39.39 -29.89
N ASP A 465 -14.32 -38.65 -30.88
CA ASP A 465 -14.02 -38.78 -32.30
C ASP A 465 -12.83 -37.95 -32.78
N VAL A 466 -12.14 -37.26 -31.86
CA VAL A 466 -10.91 -36.53 -32.10
C VAL A 466 -9.75 -37.24 -31.41
N THR A 467 -8.66 -37.51 -32.14
CA THR A 467 -7.44 -38.08 -31.57
C THR A 467 -6.26 -37.14 -31.74
N VAL A 468 -5.39 -37.07 -30.74
CA VAL A 468 -4.13 -36.32 -30.77
C VAL A 468 -2.97 -37.26 -30.53
N GLU A 469 -2.09 -37.38 -31.51
CA GLU A 469 -0.92 -38.25 -31.49
C GLU A 469 0.35 -37.38 -31.44
N PRO A 470 0.99 -37.20 -30.25
CA PRO A 470 2.23 -36.44 -30.14
C PRO A 470 3.44 -37.27 -30.60
N LYS A 471 4.45 -36.58 -31.14
CA LYS A 471 5.75 -37.15 -31.52
C LYS A 471 6.84 -36.19 -31.09
N PHE A 472 7.80 -36.70 -30.33
CA PHE A 472 8.90 -35.93 -29.78
C PHE A 472 10.25 -36.54 -30.10
N ASN A 473 11.23 -35.69 -30.38
CA ASN A 473 12.63 -36.11 -30.50
C ASN A 473 13.54 -35.00 -29.91
N PRO A 474 14.18 -35.22 -28.76
CA PRO A 474 14.03 -36.37 -27.85
C PRO A 474 12.67 -36.40 -27.15
N LYS A 475 12.34 -37.53 -26.51
CA LYS A 475 11.15 -37.62 -25.64
C LYS A 475 11.24 -36.64 -24.49
N PRO A 476 10.13 -36.08 -23.99
CA PRO A 476 10.11 -35.24 -22.81
C PRO A 476 10.53 -36.03 -21.57
N ASP A 477 11.16 -35.34 -20.63
CA ASP A 477 11.54 -35.89 -19.31
C ASP A 477 10.30 -36.03 -18.40
N GLN A 478 9.29 -35.18 -18.60
CA GLN A 478 8.02 -35.23 -17.86
C GLN A 478 6.84 -34.91 -18.78
N GLU A 479 5.74 -35.61 -18.54
CA GLU A 479 4.43 -35.32 -19.15
C GLU A 479 3.41 -34.97 -18.07
N ASN A 480 2.44 -34.14 -18.40
CA ASN A 480 1.42 -33.63 -17.46
C ASN A 480 2.04 -32.94 -16.23
N VAL A 481 2.97 -32.05 -16.50
CA VAL A 481 3.74 -31.30 -15.47
C VAL A 481 2.79 -30.63 -14.49
N GLU A 482 3.08 -30.76 -13.20
CA GLU A 482 2.26 -30.24 -12.09
C GLU A 482 0.77 -30.66 -12.16
N ASN A 483 0.50 -31.86 -12.68
CA ASN A 483 -0.84 -32.41 -12.93
C ASN A 483 -1.67 -31.62 -13.97
N VAL A 484 -1.04 -30.75 -14.76
CA VAL A 484 -1.68 -30.06 -15.86
C VAL A 484 -1.58 -30.91 -17.12
N ARG A 485 -2.72 -31.49 -17.55
CA ARG A 485 -2.77 -32.35 -18.74
C ARG A 485 -2.29 -31.60 -19.97
N GLY A 486 -1.48 -32.30 -20.80
CA GLY A 486 -0.96 -31.76 -22.04
C GLY A 486 0.24 -30.83 -21.92
N ILE A 487 0.76 -30.56 -20.73
CA ILE A 487 2.03 -29.86 -20.55
C ILE A 487 3.16 -30.88 -20.48
N VAL A 488 4.17 -30.67 -21.32
CA VAL A 488 5.38 -31.53 -21.39
C VAL A 488 6.62 -30.68 -21.09
N LEU A 489 7.65 -31.32 -20.52
CA LEU A 489 8.87 -30.68 -20.06
C LEU A 489 10.11 -31.44 -20.48
N TRP A 490 11.11 -30.73 -20.97
CA TRP A 490 12.48 -31.18 -21.14
C TRP A 490 13.39 -30.42 -20.17
N GLU A 491 14.20 -31.14 -19.40
CA GLU A 491 15.17 -30.59 -18.47
C GLU A 491 16.56 -31.05 -18.88
N LYS A 492 17.50 -30.10 -19.07
CA LYS A 492 18.89 -30.40 -19.43
C LYS A 492 19.82 -29.38 -18.80
N THR A 493 21.04 -29.82 -18.50
CA THR A 493 22.14 -28.93 -18.22
C THR A 493 22.93 -28.74 -19.51
N LEU A 494 23.04 -27.49 -19.98
CA LEU A 494 23.80 -27.11 -21.16
C LEU A 494 25.12 -26.51 -20.74
N ASN A 495 26.25 -27.11 -21.17
CA ASN A 495 27.56 -26.48 -20.99
C ASN A 495 27.68 -25.21 -21.85
N ALA A 496 28.75 -24.45 -21.66
CA ALA A 496 29.03 -23.29 -22.49
C ALA A 496 29.10 -23.67 -23.98
N GLY A 497 28.30 -23.02 -24.82
CA GLY A 497 28.21 -23.28 -26.26
C GLY A 497 27.35 -24.48 -26.67
N ASP A 498 26.79 -25.25 -25.73
CA ASP A 498 25.92 -26.38 -26.03
C ASP A 498 24.54 -25.91 -26.57
N THR A 499 23.93 -26.77 -27.39
CA THR A 499 22.57 -26.53 -27.92
C THR A 499 21.69 -27.76 -27.66
N LEU A 500 20.55 -27.53 -27.02
CA LEU A 500 19.46 -28.51 -26.94
C LEU A 500 18.50 -28.25 -28.11
N ARG A 501 18.35 -29.24 -28.97
CA ARG A 501 17.39 -29.22 -30.10
C ARG A 501 16.26 -30.19 -29.83
N ILE A 502 15.03 -29.74 -29.92
CA ILE A 502 13.83 -30.53 -29.68
C ILE A 502 12.92 -30.40 -30.91
N GLU A 503 12.58 -31.55 -31.48
CA GLU A 503 11.54 -31.64 -32.51
C GLU A 503 10.23 -32.05 -31.83
N ASN A 504 9.25 -31.17 -31.90
CA ASN A 504 7.92 -31.37 -31.35
C ASN A 504 6.90 -31.33 -32.48
N SER A 505 6.17 -32.43 -32.65
CA SER A 505 5.08 -32.48 -33.58
C SER A 505 3.90 -33.24 -33.00
N TYR A 506 2.71 -32.97 -33.53
CA TYR A 506 1.52 -33.75 -33.24
C TYR A 506 0.58 -33.80 -34.42
N ASP A 507 -0.09 -34.94 -34.52
CA ASP A 507 -1.15 -35.18 -35.49
C ASP A 507 -2.50 -35.12 -34.79
N VAL A 508 -3.42 -34.30 -35.31
CA VAL A 508 -4.82 -34.29 -34.86
C VAL A 508 -5.68 -34.88 -35.97
N ARG A 509 -6.39 -35.95 -35.66
CA ARG A 509 -7.39 -36.55 -36.56
C ARG A 509 -8.79 -36.20 -36.06
N TYR A 510 -9.67 -35.85 -37.00
CA TYR A 510 -11.03 -35.45 -36.73
C TYR A 510 -11.95 -35.86 -37.88
N PRO A 511 -13.28 -35.96 -37.67
CA PRO A 511 -14.22 -36.39 -38.72
C PRO A 511 -14.20 -35.48 -39.95
N GLU A 512 -14.26 -36.11 -41.15
CA GLU A 512 -14.30 -35.38 -42.42
C GLU A 512 -15.51 -34.43 -42.46
N GLY A 513 -15.33 -33.24 -43.04
CA GLY A 513 -16.36 -32.20 -43.11
C GLY A 513 -16.54 -31.38 -41.82
N LYS A 514 -15.77 -31.65 -40.74
CA LYS A 514 -15.74 -30.85 -39.54
C LYS A 514 -14.57 -29.87 -39.56
N ARG A 515 -14.64 -28.85 -38.71
CA ARG A 515 -13.57 -27.85 -38.53
C ARG A 515 -13.01 -27.97 -37.14
N LEU A 516 -11.69 -28.02 -37.03
CA LEU A 516 -11.02 -27.88 -35.71
C LEU A 516 -11.14 -26.45 -35.20
N VAL A 517 -11.44 -26.32 -33.93
CA VAL A 517 -11.49 -25.04 -33.19
C VAL A 517 -10.65 -25.16 -31.90
N GLY A 518 -10.06 -24.05 -31.44
CA GLY A 518 -9.28 -24.03 -30.20
C GLY A 518 -7.84 -24.54 -30.33
N ILE A 519 -7.30 -24.63 -31.55
CA ILE A 519 -5.88 -24.89 -31.80
C ILE A 519 -5.25 -23.57 -32.23
N GLU A 520 -4.46 -23.01 -31.35
CA GLU A 520 -3.65 -21.81 -31.58
C GLU A 520 -2.19 -22.16 -31.80
#